data_ae8e4b6ad8c25bc8adc1d1cad7a9a408
#
_entry.id   ae8e4b6ad8c25bc8adc1d1cad7a9a408
#
_cell.length_a   1.000
_cell.length_b   1.000
_cell.length_c   1.000
_cell.angle_alpha   90.00
_cell.angle_beta   90.00
_cell.angle_gamma   90.00
#
_symmetry.space_group_name_H-M   'P 1'
#
loop_
_entity.id
_entity.type
_entity.pdbx_description
1 polymer ?
#
loop_
_entity_poly.entity_id
_entity_poly.type
_entity_poly.pdbx_seq_one_letter_code
_entity_poly.pdbx_strand_id
1 'polypeptide(L)' 'MPDIRIGTVLEQSIEVGDEHAITFLGSAGPRVLSTPRMIGHMERACRDLVLPMLDPGYDTVGTHVNVYHRAAAPMGAR' A
#
# COMPACT_ATOMS: atom_id res chain seq x y z
N MET A 1 -23.62 13.69 1.04
CA MET A 1 -22.33 13.07 1.35
C MET A 1 -22.54 11.79 2.12
N PRO A 2 -21.89 10.70 1.74
CA PRO A 2 -21.95 9.48 2.52
C PRO A 2 -21.26 9.65 3.87
N ASP A 3 -21.68 8.87 4.84
CA ASP A 3 -21.07 8.88 6.16
C ASP A 3 -19.88 7.93 6.17
N ILE A 4 -18.68 8.48 6.22
CA ILE A 4 -17.47 7.71 6.49
C ILE A 4 -17.32 7.62 8.01
N ARG A 5 -17.34 6.40 8.53
CA ARG A 5 -17.33 6.18 9.98
C ARG A 5 -15.94 6.36 10.54
N ILE A 6 -15.81 7.26 11.50
CA ILE A 6 -14.55 7.47 12.24
C ILE A 6 -14.23 6.21 13.03
N GLY A 7 -12.96 5.81 13.03
CA GLY A 7 -12.49 4.62 13.74
C GLY A 7 -12.60 3.32 12.95
N THR A 8 -13.05 3.38 11.70
CA THR A 8 -13.07 2.19 10.83
C THR A 8 -11.66 1.72 10.55
N VAL A 9 -11.44 0.40 10.64
CA VAL A 9 -10.13 -0.23 10.46
C VAL A 9 -10.24 -1.36 9.46
N LEU A 10 -9.23 -1.48 8.61
CA LEU A 10 -9.04 -2.60 7.69
C LEU A 10 -7.59 -3.07 7.79
N GLU A 11 -7.38 -4.37 7.84
CA GLU A 11 -6.05 -4.95 7.74
C GLU A 11 -5.92 -5.68 6.42
N GLN A 12 -4.80 -5.44 5.74
CA GLN A 12 -4.43 -6.17 4.55
C GLN A 12 -2.97 -6.58 4.67
N SER A 13 -2.64 -7.73 4.11
CA SER A 13 -1.25 -8.18 4.05
C SER A 13 -0.90 -8.62 2.64
N ILE A 14 0.37 -8.49 2.30
CA ILE A 14 0.92 -8.98 1.05
C ILE A 14 2.17 -9.77 1.34
N GLU A 15 2.47 -10.74 0.47
CA GLU A 15 3.78 -11.35 0.41
C GLU A 15 4.61 -10.58 -0.60
N VAL A 16 5.86 -10.21 -0.24
CA VAL A 16 6.73 -9.45 -1.14
C VAL A 16 7.12 -10.35 -2.31
N GLY A 17 6.57 -10.07 -3.47
CA GLY A 17 6.81 -10.79 -4.70
C GLY A 17 7.67 -10.00 -5.66
N ASP A 18 7.86 -10.55 -6.85
CA ASP A 18 8.74 -9.98 -7.87
C ASP A 18 8.32 -8.55 -8.28
N GLU A 19 7.01 -8.31 -8.38
CA GLU A 19 6.47 -7.00 -8.76
C GLU A 19 6.59 -5.95 -7.66
N HIS A 20 6.86 -6.35 -6.42
CA HIS A 20 6.94 -5.44 -5.27
C HIS A 20 8.36 -5.02 -4.96
N ALA A 21 9.36 -5.75 -5.43
CA ALA A 21 10.74 -5.59 -5.03
C ALA A 21 11.51 -4.67 -5.97
N ILE A 22 12.52 -4.00 -5.41
CA ILE A 22 13.41 -3.15 -6.19
C ILE A 22 14.17 -3.97 -7.24
N THR A 23 14.55 -3.31 -8.33
CA THR A 23 15.27 -3.97 -9.43
C THR A 23 16.61 -3.31 -9.74
N PHE A 24 16.89 -2.16 -9.16
CA PHE A 24 18.03 -1.34 -9.56
C PHE A 24 19.37 -1.82 -9.01
N LEU A 25 19.39 -2.83 -8.13
CA LEU A 25 20.62 -3.43 -7.62
C LEU A 25 21.13 -4.59 -8.47
N GLY A 26 20.44 -4.91 -9.57
CA GLY A 26 20.81 -6.00 -10.45
C GLY A 26 20.43 -7.37 -9.90
N SER A 27 20.72 -8.42 -10.69
CA SER A 27 20.36 -9.80 -10.35
C SER A 27 21.14 -10.36 -9.17
N ALA A 28 22.32 -9.82 -8.89
CA ALA A 28 23.18 -10.27 -7.80
C ALA A 28 22.94 -9.50 -6.49
N GLY A 29 22.19 -8.41 -6.54
CA GLY A 29 21.89 -7.59 -5.36
C GLY A 29 20.69 -8.10 -4.60
N PRO A 30 20.55 -7.69 -3.32
CA PRO A 30 19.36 -8.03 -2.55
C PRO A 30 18.13 -7.36 -3.15
N ARG A 31 17.00 -8.07 -3.10
CA ARG A 31 15.71 -7.54 -3.54
C ARG A 31 14.79 -7.43 -2.35
N VAL A 32 14.32 -6.23 -2.12
CA VAL A 32 13.43 -5.90 -1.00
C VAL A 32 12.26 -5.09 -1.52
N LEU A 33 11.17 -5.04 -0.75
CA LEU A 33 10.00 -4.24 -1.07
C LEU A 33 10.41 -2.80 -1.39
N SER A 34 9.97 -2.30 -2.54
CA SER A 34 10.23 -0.91 -2.91
C SER A 34 9.34 0.05 -2.14
N THR A 35 9.86 1.24 -1.85
CA THR A 35 9.07 2.28 -1.18
C THR A 35 7.84 2.70 -1.98
N PRO A 36 7.91 2.92 -3.31
CA PRO A 36 6.71 3.23 -4.08
C PRO A 36 5.64 2.15 -4.02
N ARG A 37 6.03 0.88 -4.01
CA ARG A 37 5.07 -0.23 -3.90
C ARG A 37 4.44 -0.30 -2.52
N MET A 38 5.22 -0.05 -1.48
CA MET A 38 4.69 0.03 -0.12
C MET A 38 3.64 1.13 -0.01
N ILE A 39 3.93 2.31 -0.52
CA ILE A 39 3.01 3.45 -0.52
C ILE A 39 1.75 3.12 -1.33
N GLY A 40 1.91 2.49 -2.50
CA GLY A 40 0.79 2.07 -3.34
C GLY A 40 -0.16 1.12 -2.60
N HIS A 41 0.38 0.17 -1.85
CA HIS A 41 -0.45 -0.75 -1.04
C HIS A 41 -1.15 -0.03 0.10
N MET A 42 -0.49 0.93 0.74
CA MET A 42 -1.11 1.74 1.79
C MET A 42 -2.27 2.55 1.24
N GLU A 43 -2.11 3.20 0.09
CA GLU A 43 -3.18 3.94 -0.56
C GLU A 43 -4.34 3.02 -0.94
N ARG A 44 -4.03 1.87 -1.52
CA ARG A 44 -5.06 0.90 -1.90
C ARG A 44 -5.84 0.39 -0.70
N ALA A 45 -5.17 0.11 0.41
CA ALA A 45 -5.84 -0.31 1.63
C ALA A 45 -6.80 0.76 2.15
N CYS A 46 -6.37 2.01 2.13
CA CYS A 46 -7.23 3.13 2.52
C CYS A 46 -8.44 3.26 1.59
N ARG A 47 -8.24 3.12 0.29
CA ARG A 47 -9.32 3.15 -0.68
C ARG A 47 -10.31 2.01 -0.47
N ASP A 48 -9.80 0.79 -0.30
CA ASP A 48 -10.64 -0.39 -0.09
C ASP A 48 -11.47 -0.27 1.18
N LEU A 49 -10.94 0.41 2.18
CA LEU A 49 -11.64 0.65 3.44
C LEU A 49 -12.86 1.55 3.27
N VAL A 50 -12.70 2.65 2.53
CA VAL A 50 -13.76 3.68 2.46
C VAL A 50 -14.68 3.51 1.26
N LEU A 51 -14.24 2.83 0.20
CA LEU A 51 -15.02 2.72 -1.03
C LEU A 51 -16.44 2.19 -0.82
N PRO A 52 -16.67 1.15 0.02
CA PRO A 52 -18.03 0.68 0.28
C PRO A 52 -18.94 1.71 0.97
N MET A 53 -18.36 2.74 1.58
CA MET A 53 -19.11 3.80 2.27
C MET A 53 -19.40 5.00 1.36
N LEU A 54 -18.90 4.99 0.13
CA LEU A 54 -19.10 6.08 -0.82
C LEU A 54 -20.34 5.83 -1.68
N ASP A 55 -20.95 6.92 -2.12
CA ASP A 55 -22.06 6.85 -3.09
C ASP A 55 -21.53 6.34 -4.44
N PRO A 56 -22.40 5.70 -5.26
CA PRO A 56 -22.00 5.29 -6.60
C PRO A 56 -21.43 6.45 -7.41
N GLY A 57 -20.32 6.20 -8.10
CA GLY A 57 -19.65 7.21 -8.90
C GLY A 57 -18.60 8.03 -8.16
N TYR A 58 -18.46 7.83 -6.85
CA TYR A 58 -17.42 8.49 -6.04
C TYR A 58 -16.24 7.54 -5.78
N ASP A 59 -15.07 8.10 -5.67
CA ASP A 59 -13.85 7.37 -5.37
C ASP A 59 -12.93 8.26 -4.52
N THR A 60 -11.77 7.71 -4.16
CA THR A 60 -10.76 8.43 -3.40
C THR A 60 -9.43 8.43 -4.14
N VAL A 61 -8.64 9.45 -3.86
CA VAL A 61 -7.27 9.55 -4.37
C VAL A 61 -6.41 10.16 -3.28
N GLY A 62 -5.17 9.65 -3.15
CA GLY A 62 -4.22 10.21 -2.21
C GLY A 62 -3.72 11.58 -2.66
N THR A 63 -3.66 12.52 -1.74
CA THR A 63 -3.17 13.87 -2.02
C THR A 63 -1.91 14.22 -1.22
N HIS A 64 -1.63 13.47 -0.17
CA HIS A 64 -0.46 13.71 0.67
C HIS A 64 -0.03 12.41 1.33
N VAL A 65 1.28 12.16 1.33
CA VAL A 65 1.88 10.99 1.97
C VAL A 65 3.10 11.43 2.76
N ASN A 66 3.21 10.91 3.98
CA ASN A 66 4.39 11.10 4.82
C ASN A 66 4.74 9.74 5.41
N VAL A 67 5.79 9.10 4.87
CA VAL A 67 6.13 7.72 5.18
C VAL A 67 7.61 7.58 5.47
N TYR A 68 7.94 6.80 6.51
CA TYR A 68 9.30 6.38 6.82
C TYR A 68 9.41 4.87 6.59
N HIS A 69 10.14 4.47 5.56
CA HIS A 69 10.40 3.06 5.28
C HIS A 69 11.63 2.63 6.09
N ARG A 70 11.40 2.14 7.31
CA ARG A 70 12.44 1.97 8.34
C ARG A 70 13.14 0.62 8.31
N ALA A 71 12.56 -0.38 7.68
CA ALA A 71 13.13 -1.71 7.63
C ALA A 71 12.91 -2.33 6.27
N ALA A 72 13.89 -3.08 5.79
CA ALA A 72 13.78 -3.81 4.54
C ALA A 72 12.87 -5.04 4.71
N ALA A 73 12.01 -5.28 3.71
CA ALA A 73 11.20 -6.50 3.64
C ALA A 73 11.67 -7.31 2.43
N PRO A 74 12.40 -8.41 2.66
CA PRO A 74 12.93 -9.22 1.56
C PRO A 74 11.82 -9.99 0.83
N MET A 75 12.16 -10.53 -0.33
CA MET A 75 11.28 -11.42 -1.08
C MET A 75 10.78 -12.54 -0.18
N GLY A 76 9.47 -12.82 -0.24
CA GLY A 76 8.83 -13.83 0.59
C GLY A 76 8.35 -13.35 1.96
N ALA A 77 8.77 -12.16 2.39
CA ALA A 77 8.28 -11.58 3.65
C ALA A 77 6.81 -11.14 3.51
N ARG A 78 6.14 -11.10 4.63
CA ARG A 78 4.73 -10.71 4.64
C ARG A 78 4.50 -9.47 5.47
#